data_6c643d179faca6f56546153f8ece0f96
#
_entry.id   6c643d179faca6f56546153f8ece0f96
#
_cell.length_a   1.000
_cell.length_b   1.000
_cell.length_c   1.000
_cell.angle_alpha   90.00
_cell.angle_beta   90.00
_cell.angle_gamma   90.00
#
_symmetry.space_group_name_H-M   'P 1'
#
loop_
_entity.id
_entity.type
_entity.pdbx_description
1 polymer ?
#
loop_
_entity_poly.entity_id
_entity_poly.type
_entity_poly.pdbx_seq_one_letter_code
_entity_poly.pdbx_strand_id
1 'polypeptide(L)'
;MIGGREVGDGITIFGCNSNNQEGGENNSLKSDFVLNLKEKYNYPYIFIIYFDKDTKSYFIRPYSSKNNDNRILYVKLTNGYNLSLKQKEIISAGNIIFQVSPIENNNLEIVNLSKQNLSMTPKQTFDASSKKEVTIGRNKDCDFAFPNNKSFSRIQTTFEYDEENQEWIIIDGSRTKSSTNGTWVFCTHSFPIKNKMDVEILNNRIQITEELKEK
;
A
#
# COMPACT_ATOMS: atom_id res chain seq x y z
N MET A 1 -15.39 -8.40 14.65
CA MET A 1 -15.20 -9.84 14.37
C MET A 1 -15.69 -10.09 12.95
N ILE A 2 -14.82 -10.26 12.01
CA ILE A 2 -15.19 -10.65 10.66
C ILE A 2 -15.23 -12.18 10.67
N GLY A 3 -16.44 -12.74 10.84
CA GLY A 3 -16.81 -14.13 10.80
C GLY A 3 -15.73 -15.13 11.21
N GLY A 4 -15.87 -15.74 12.33
CA GLY A 4 -14.97 -16.66 13.02
C GLY A 4 -14.34 -17.79 12.20
N ARG A 5 -13.56 -17.44 11.18
CA ARG A 5 -12.70 -18.40 10.49
C ARG A 5 -11.48 -18.71 11.35
N GLU A 6 -11.16 -19.97 11.46
CA GLU A 6 -9.96 -20.42 12.15
C GLU A 6 -8.72 -20.28 11.28
N VAL A 7 -7.55 -20.26 11.94
CA VAL A 7 -6.26 -20.26 11.25
C VAL A 7 -6.20 -21.46 10.31
N GLY A 8 -6.01 -21.20 9.01
CA GLY A 8 -5.91 -22.25 7.99
C GLY A 8 -7.18 -22.56 7.18
N ASP A 9 -8.29 -21.86 7.45
CA ASP A 9 -9.57 -22.08 6.75
C ASP A 9 -9.60 -21.60 5.29
N GLY A 10 -8.52 -21.09 4.78
CA GLY A 10 -8.38 -20.75 3.38
C GLY A 10 -8.52 -19.27 3.05
N ILE A 11 -9.23 -18.93 1.99
CA ILE A 11 -9.31 -17.59 1.40
C ILE A 11 -10.62 -16.94 1.80
N THR A 12 -10.55 -15.67 2.23
CA THR A 12 -11.73 -14.82 2.46
C THR A 12 -11.79 -13.74 1.38
N ILE A 13 -12.92 -13.66 0.67
CA ILE A 13 -13.13 -12.76 -0.48
C ILE A 13 -13.98 -11.57 -0.05
N PHE A 14 -13.53 -10.37 -0.36
CA PHE A 14 -14.22 -9.11 -0.11
C PHE A 14 -14.64 -8.46 -1.44
N GLY A 15 -15.90 -8.03 -1.53
CA GLY A 15 -16.47 -7.37 -2.70
C GLY A 15 -17.42 -6.22 -2.34
N CYS A 16 -17.89 -5.47 -3.34
CA CYS A 16 -18.83 -4.35 -3.17
C CYS A 16 -20.24 -4.63 -3.66
N ASN A 17 -20.48 -5.72 -4.37
CA ASN A 17 -21.77 -5.96 -5.00
C ASN A 17 -22.55 -7.06 -4.27
N SER A 18 -23.75 -6.69 -3.79
CA SER A 18 -24.72 -7.63 -3.24
C SER A 18 -25.71 -8.16 -4.29
N ASN A 19 -25.68 -7.64 -5.52
CA ASN A 19 -26.60 -8.08 -6.55
C ASN A 19 -26.20 -9.47 -7.04
N ASN A 20 -26.72 -10.48 -6.37
CA ASN A 20 -26.94 -11.79 -6.96
C ASN A 20 -27.83 -11.57 -8.18
N GLN A 21 -27.29 -11.43 -9.38
CA GLN A 21 -28.07 -11.71 -10.55
C GLN A 21 -28.40 -13.21 -10.49
N GLU A 22 -29.60 -13.49 -9.99
CA GLU A 22 -30.26 -14.77 -10.21
C GLU A 22 -30.36 -14.97 -11.71
N GLY A 23 -29.69 -15.90 -12.26
CA GLY A 23 -29.86 -16.30 -13.65
C GLY A 23 -28.56 -16.48 -14.43
N GLY A 24 -27.75 -17.43 -14.04
CA GLY A 24 -26.63 -17.94 -14.84
C GLY A 24 -25.97 -19.10 -14.11
N GLU A 25 -26.12 -20.29 -14.65
CA GLU A 25 -25.41 -21.50 -14.22
C GLU A 25 -23.92 -21.40 -14.51
N ASN A 26 -23.23 -20.50 -13.83
CA ASN A 26 -21.78 -20.49 -13.80
C ASN A 26 -21.33 -20.35 -12.36
N ASN A 27 -20.45 -21.22 -11.91
CA ASN A 27 -19.76 -21.24 -10.63
C ASN A 27 -19.05 -19.90 -10.34
N SER A 28 -19.80 -18.83 -10.17
CA SER A 28 -19.27 -17.53 -9.75
C SER A 28 -18.95 -17.62 -8.25
N LEU A 29 -17.68 -17.52 -7.92
CA LEU A 29 -17.23 -17.31 -6.55
C LEU A 29 -18.06 -16.18 -5.94
N LYS A 30 -18.73 -16.46 -4.83
CA LYS A 30 -19.43 -15.40 -4.06
C LYS A 30 -18.41 -14.73 -3.14
N SER A 31 -18.52 -13.39 -2.99
CA SER A 31 -17.78 -12.72 -1.94
C SER A 31 -18.28 -13.19 -0.57
N ASP A 32 -17.37 -13.49 0.35
CA ASP A 32 -17.70 -13.85 1.73
C ASP A 32 -18.25 -12.64 2.50
N PHE A 33 -17.74 -11.45 2.15
CA PHE A 33 -18.13 -10.18 2.75
C PHE A 33 -18.42 -9.12 1.69
N VAL A 34 -19.54 -8.45 1.85
CA VAL A 34 -19.92 -7.29 1.03
C VAL A 34 -19.59 -6.03 1.80
N LEU A 35 -18.72 -5.20 1.22
CA LEU A 35 -18.38 -3.90 1.76
C LEU A 35 -19.43 -2.88 1.30
N ASN A 36 -20.08 -2.23 2.25
CA ASN A 36 -20.97 -1.13 1.97
C ASN A 36 -20.17 0.16 1.84
N LEU A 37 -19.64 0.41 0.65
CA LEU A 37 -18.83 1.59 0.35
C LEU A 37 -19.73 2.79 0.04
N LYS A 38 -19.26 4.01 0.37
CA LYS A 38 -20.01 5.27 0.19
C LYS A 38 -20.40 5.54 -1.27
N GLU A 39 -19.61 5.04 -2.20
CA GLU A 39 -19.85 5.15 -3.63
C GLU A 39 -20.31 3.80 -4.19
N LYS A 40 -21.26 3.84 -5.14
CA LYS A 40 -21.75 2.62 -5.80
C LYS A 40 -20.73 2.15 -6.83
N TYR A 41 -19.81 1.33 -6.40
CA TYR A 41 -18.89 0.65 -7.30
C TYR A 41 -19.40 -0.75 -7.63
N ASN A 42 -19.29 -1.11 -8.89
CA ASN A 42 -19.68 -2.44 -9.36
C ASN A 42 -18.46 -3.38 -9.45
N TYR A 43 -17.81 -3.59 -8.30
CA TYR A 43 -16.71 -4.54 -8.19
C TYR A 43 -17.15 -5.75 -7.36
N PRO A 44 -17.48 -6.88 -8.01
CA PRO A 44 -17.91 -8.07 -7.28
C PRO A 44 -16.82 -8.59 -6.35
N TYR A 45 -15.56 -8.36 -6.71
CA TYR A 45 -14.40 -8.77 -5.91
C TYR A 45 -13.38 -7.65 -5.90
N ILE A 46 -12.85 -7.31 -4.73
CA ILE A 46 -11.88 -6.24 -4.56
C ILE A 46 -10.55 -6.81 -4.11
N PHE A 47 -10.56 -7.55 -3.00
CA PHE A 47 -9.36 -8.13 -2.42
C PHE A 47 -9.69 -9.44 -1.70
N ILE A 48 -8.65 -10.17 -1.40
CA ILE A 48 -8.73 -11.37 -0.59
C ILE A 48 -7.78 -11.27 0.59
N ILE A 49 -8.17 -11.92 1.68
CA ILE A 49 -7.29 -12.25 2.79
C ILE A 49 -7.11 -13.76 2.79
N TYR A 50 -5.87 -14.22 2.90
CA TYR A 50 -5.56 -15.64 2.96
C TYR A 50 -4.46 -15.91 3.98
N PHE A 51 -4.47 -17.16 4.50
CA PHE A 51 -3.43 -17.65 5.41
C PHE A 51 -2.38 -18.43 4.61
N ASP A 52 -1.14 -18.04 4.77
CA ASP A 52 0.01 -18.75 4.20
C ASP A 52 0.55 -19.72 5.27
N LYS A 53 0.51 -21.02 4.97
CA LYS A 53 0.92 -22.09 5.89
C LYS A 53 2.44 -22.14 6.09
N ASP A 54 3.20 -21.73 5.11
CA ASP A 54 4.67 -21.78 5.15
C ASP A 54 5.21 -20.68 6.05
N THR A 55 4.71 -19.46 5.89
CA THR A 55 5.08 -18.31 6.73
C THR A 55 4.27 -18.19 8.01
N LYS A 56 3.20 -18.98 8.15
CA LYS A 56 2.22 -18.93 9.26
C LYS A 56 1.66 -17.53 9.50
N SER A 57 1.37 -16.83 8.41
CA SER A 57 0.93 -15.43 8.43
C SER A 57 -0.24 -15.21 7.51
N TYR A 58 -1.05 -14.20 7.81
CA TYR A 58 -2.10 -13.73 6.93
C TYR A 58 -1.56 -12.70 5.95
N PHE A 59 -2.09 -12.75 4.73
CA PHE A 59 -1.76 -11.83 3.65
C PHE A 59 -3.02 -11.22 3.08
N ILE A 60 -2.90 -9.97 2.62
CA ILE A 60 -3.89 -9.28 1.81
C ILE A 60 -3.33 -9.08 0.39
N ARG A 61 -4.17 -9.28 -0.62
CA ARG A 61 -3.83 -8.96 -2.02
C ARG A 61 -5.07 -8.56 -2.80
N PRO A 62 -4.94 -7.80 -3.93
CA PRO A 62 -6.06 -7.56 -4.82
C PRO A 62 -6.56 -8.89 -5.42
N TYR A 63 -7.86 -8.97 -5.65
CA TYR A 63 -8.46 -10.20 -6.21
C TYR A 63 -8.02 -10.46 -7.65
N SER A 64 -7.90 -9.41 -8.47
CA SER A 64 -7.52 -9.53 -9.87
C SER A 64 -6.46 -8.49 -10.23
N SER A 65 -5.40 -8.96 -10.91
CA SER A 65 -4.36 -8.13 -11.50
C SER A 65 -4.64 -7.70 -12.95
N LYS A 66 -5.74 -8.19 -13.56
CA LYS A 66 -5.96 -8.01 -15.02
C LYS A 66 -6.43 -6.63 -15.44
N ASN A 67 -6.95 -5.82 -14.52
CA ASN A 67 -7.40 -4.45 -14.81
C ASN A 67 -6.50 -3.47 -14.06
N ASN A 68 -5.36 -3.15 -14.65
CA ASN A 68 -4.32 -2.28 -14.11
C ASN A 68 -4.74 -0.82 -13.86
N ASP A 69 -5.95 -0.40 -14.22
CA ASP A 69 -6.35 1.00 -14.17
C ASP A 69 -7.12 1.41 -12.90
N ASN A 70 -7.55 0.46 -12.09
CA ASN A 70 -8.32 0.77 -10.89
C ASN A 70 -7.45 0.61 -9.65
N ARG A 71 -6.79 1.69 -9.24
CA ARG A 71 -6.08 1.81 -7.96
C ARG A 71 -7.09 1.78 -6.81
N ILE A 72 -7.48 0.58 -6.41
CA ILE A 72 -8.60 0.36 -5.50
C ILE A 72 -8.11 0.14 -4.07
N LEU A 73 -7.00 -0.58 -3.90
CA LEU A 73 -6.51 -1.03 -2.60
C LEU A 73 -5.15 -0.43 -2.31
N TYR A 74 -5.06 0.30 -1.20
CA TYR A 74 -3.81 0.81 -0.65
C TYR A 74 -3.58 0.27 0.74
N VAL A 75 -2.33 -0.02 1.05
CA VAL A 75 -1.86 -0.44 2.37
C VAL A 75 -1.04 0.70 2.97
N LYS A 76 -1.36 1.11 4.20
CA LYS A 76 -0.60 2.13 4.91
C LYS A 76 0.64 1.53 5.53
N LEU A 77 1.78 2.15 5.27
CA LEU A 77 2.99 1.87 6.04
C LEU A 77 2.81 2.43 7.45
N THR A 78 3.10 1.61 8.45
CA THR A 78 3.01 1.99 9.86
C THR A 78 4.37 1.87 10.52
N ASN A 79 4.56 2.52 11.67
CA ASN A 79 5.78 2.35 12.46
C ASN A 79 6.08 0.87 12.69
N GLY A 80 7.29 0.47 12.33
CA GLY A 80 7.76 -0.91 12.42
C GLY A 80 7.40 -1.80 11.21
N TYR A 81 6.64 -1.28 10.23
CA TYR A 81 6.44 -1.93 8.95
C TYR A 81 7.12 -1.13 7.85
N ASN A 82 8.34 -1.50 7.55
CA ASN A 82 9.10 -0.95 6.44
C ASN A 82 8.92 -1.86 5.22
N LEU A 83 8.72 -1.28 4.05
CA LEU A 83 8.57 -2.04 2.82
C LEU A 83 9.90 -2.10 2.08
N SER A 84 10.43 -3.32 1.92
CA SER A 84 11.55 -3.58 1.03
C SER A 84 11.12 -3.37 -0.42
N LEU A 85 11.83 -2.51 -1.14
CA LEU A 85 11.54 -2.15 -2.53
C LEU A 85 12.24 -3.12 -3.47
N LYS A 86 11.60 -4.26 -3.76
CA LYS A 86 12.14 -5.29 -4.67
C LYS A 86 11.71 -5.11 -6.13
N GLN A 87 10.70 -4.30 -6.35
CA GLN A 87 10.11 -4.03 -7.66
C GLN A 87 9.57 -2.62 -7.71
N LYS A 88 9.03 -2.24 -8.87
CA LYS A 88 8.33 -0.98 -9.04
C LYS A 88 7.06 -0.95 -8.18
N GLU A 89 6.95 0.06 -7.34
CA GLU A 89 5.78 0.34 -6.51
C GLU A 89 5.16 1.68 -6.86
N ILE A 90 3.87 1.82 -6.54
CA ILE A 90 3.17 3.10 -6.59
C ILE A 90 2.81 3.46 -5.16
N ILE A 91 3.25 4.64 -4.74
CA ILE A 91 2.94 5.17 -3.40
C ILE A 91 2.11 6.44 -3.51
N SER A 92 1.26 6.65 -2.52
CA SER A 92 0.59 7.92 -2.26
C SER A 92 1.17 8.53 -0.99
N ALA A 93 1.70 9.74 -1.11
CA ALA A 93 2.26 10.51 -0.03
C ALA A 93 1.62 11.90 -0.02
N GLY A 94 0.93 12.24 1.07
CA GLY A 94 0.08 13.43 1.09
C GLY A 94 -1.05 13.29 0.05
N ASN A 95 -1.07 14.20 -0.94
CA ASN A 95 -2.01 14.18 -2.07
C ASN A 95 -1.31 13.94 -3.42
N ILE A 96 -0.09 13.44 -3.39
CA ILE A 96 0.72 13.20 -4.59
C ILE A 96 0.98 11.69 -4.73
N ILE A 97 0.94 11.23 -5.98
CA ILE A 97 1.23 9.85 -6.33
C ILE A 97 2.62 9.79 -6.95
N PHE A 98 3.44 8.89 -6.46
CA PHE A 98 4.77 8.62 -6.97
C PHE A 98 4.87 7.18 -7.46
N GLN A 99 5.61 6.98 -8.53
CA GLN A 99 6.17 5.68 -8.88
C GLN A 99 7.58 5.63 -8.32
N VAL A 100 7.91 4.56 -7.63
CA VAL A 100 9.23 4.32 -7.07
C VAL A 100 9.74 2.97 -7.55
N SER A 101 10.98 2.90 -7.95
CA SER A 101 11.55 1.69 -8.55
C SER A 101 13.01 1.52 -8.14
N PRO A 102 13.43 0.33 -7.71
CA PRO A 102 14.83 -0.01 -7.75
C PRO A 102 15.23 -0.19 -9.20
N ILE A 103 16.37 0.33 -9.59
CA ILE A 103 16.94 0.18 -10.92
C ILE A 103 18.38 -0.35 -10.81
N GLU A 104 19.03 -0.59 -11.93
CA GLU A 104 20.39 -1.14 -11.97
C GLU A 104 21.39 -0.39 -11.07
N ASN A 105 22.38 -1.09 -10.58
CA ASN A 105 23.44 -0.57 -9.71
C ASN A 105 22.94 -0.02 -8.36
N ASN A 106 21.90 -0.62 -7.81
CA ASN A 106 21.30 -0.22 -6.52
C ASN A 106 20.75 1.23 -6.52
N ASN A 107 20.45 1.77 -7.68
CA ASN A 107 19.87 3.10 -7.79
C ASN A 107 18.36 3.07 -7.47
N LEU A 108 17.87 4.19 -6.92
CA LEU A 108 16.46 4.46 -6.69
C LEU A 108 15.95 5.46 -7.72
N GLU A 109 14.90 5.11 -8.43
CA GLU A 109 14.18 6.02 -9.31
C GLU A 109 12.85 6.43 -8.67
N ILE A 110 12.59 7.73 -8.61
CA ILE A 110 11.33 8.30 -8.14
C ILE A 110 10.72 9.18 -9.23
N VAL A 111 9.48 8.89 -9.61
CA VAL A 111 8.73 9.63 -10.62
C VAL A 111 7.45 10.19 -9.99
N ASN A 112 7.24 11.50 -10.09
CA ASN A 112 5.98 12.13 -9.70
C ASN A 112 4.94 11.93 -10.80
N LEU A 113 3.87 11.19 -10.51
CA LEU A 113 2.80 10.88 -11.45
C LEU A 113 1.65 11.90 -11.42
N SER A 114 1.64 12.82 -10.45
CA SER A 114 0.57 13.80 -10.30
C SER A 114 0.77 14.98 -11.25
N LYS A 115 -0.20 15.25 -12.11
CA LYS A 115 -0.17 16.32 -13.11
C LYS A 115 -0.16 17.74 -12.54
N GLN A 116 -0.37 17.92 -11.24
CA GLN A 116 -0.65 19.22 -10.61
C GLN A 116 0.58 20.08 -10.31
N ASN A 117 1.80 19.56 -10.44
CA ASN A 117 3.04 20.29 -10.13
C ASN A 117 4.02 20.27 -11.28
N LEU A 118 3.75 21.05 -12.33
CA LEU A 118 4.62 21.22 -13.50
C LEU A 118 5.97 21.89 -13.20
N SER A 119 6.16 22.45 -11.99
CA SER A 119 7.39 23.15 -11.60
C SER A 119 8.46 22.26 -10.97
N MET A 120 8.16 21.00 -10.70
CA MET A 120 9.11 20.05 -10.10
C MET A 120 9.61 19.05 -11.12
N THR A 121 10.86 18.66 -10.98
CA THR A 121 11.48 17.60 -11.78
C THR A 121 10.60 16.35 -11.72
N PRO A 122 10.01 15.91 -12.84
CA PRO A 122 9.05 14.81 -12.81
C PRO A 122 9.70 13.48 -12.42
N LYS A 123 11.03 13.40 -12.57
CA LYS A 123 11.81 12.17 -12.32
C LYS A 123 13.17 12.51 -11.72
N GLN A 124 13.58 11.76 -10.71
CA GLN A 124 14.92 11.81 -10.14
C GLN A 124 15.44 10.40 -9.90
N THR A 125 16.76 10.27 -9.98
CA THR A 125 17.48 9.03 -9.73
C THR A 125 18.54 9.28 -8.64
N PHE A 126 18.64 8.38 -7.69
CA PHE A 126 19.56 8.47 -6.56
C PHE A 126 20.45 7.22 -6.54
N ASP A 127 21.75 7.45 -6.47
CA ASP A 127 22.76 6.39 -6.40
C ASP A 127 23.03 6.07 -4.92
N ALA A 128 22.81 4.81 -4.53
CA ALA A 128 23.01 4.34 -3.16
C ALA A 128 24.47 4.48 -2.69
N SER A 129 25.44 4.52 -3.61
CA SER A 129 26.85 4.72 -3.24
C SER A 129 27.13 6.14 -2.75
N SER A 130 26.39 7.13 -3.24
CA SER A 130 26.55 8.54 -2.90
C SER A 130 25.51 9.04 -1.93
N LYS A 131 24.30 8.44 -1.90
CA LYS A 131 23.20 8.87 -1.07
C LYS A 131 22.35 7.69 -0.58
N LYS A 132 22.43 7.42 0.71
CA LYS A 132 21.76 6.28 1.36
C LYS A 132 20.39 6.62 1.95
N GLU A 133 20.02 7.89 2.01
CA GLU A 133 18.74 8.36 2.49
C GLU A 133 18.16 9.40 1.53
N VAL A 134 16.93 9.18 1.09
CA VAL A 134 16.17 10.08 0.22
C VAL A 134 14.85 10.40 0.87
N THR A 135 14.48 11.67 0.93
CA THR A 135 13.29 12.14 1.65
C THR A 135 12.29 12.87 0.75
N ILE A 136 11.01 12.62 1.02
CA ILE A 136 9.89 13.38 0.46
C ILE A 136 9.18 14.09 1.61
N GLY A 137 8.88 15.39 1.48
CA GLY A 137 8.17 16.09 2.51
C GLY A 137 7.98 17.57 2.28
N ARG A 138 7.47 18.26 3.30
CA ARG A 138 7.26 19.70 3.27
C ARG A 138 8.50 20.50 3.66
N ASN A 139 9.48 19.89 4.31
CA ASN A 139 10.72 20.57 4.63
C ASN A 139 11.46 20.93 3.32
N LYS A 140 12.04 22.12 3.26
CA LYS A 140 12.80 22.58 2.08
C LYS A 140 14.07 21.76 1.84
N ASP A 141 14.57 21.09 2.88
CA ASP A 141 15.76 20.26 2.82
C ASP A 141 15.46 18.83 2.32
N CYS A 142 14.19 18.47 2.09
CA CYS A 142 13.84 17.19 1.47
C CYS A 142 14.29 17.15 0.00
N ASP A 143 14.65 15.97 -0.47
CA ASP A 143 15.03 15.74 -1.88
C ASP A 143 13.87 16.03 -2.83
N PHE A 144 12.67 15.61 -2.44
CA PHE A 144 11.42 16.06 -3.03
C PHE A 144 10.70 16.98 -2.06
N ALA A 145 10.98 18.27 -2.13
CA ALA A 145 10.40 19.26 -1.24
C ALA A 145 9.10 19.84 -1.79
N PHE A 146 8.05 19.85 -0.95
CA PHE A 146 6.74 20.44 -1.24
C PHE A 146 6.38 21.50 -0.17
N PRO A 147 7.13 22.61 -0.04
CA PRO A 147 7.06 23.50 1.11
C PRO A 147 5.69 24.16 1.31
N ASN A 148 4.94 24.37 0.24
CA ASN A 148 3.61 24.99 0.27
C ASN A 148 2.46 23.98 0.36
N ASN A 149 2.75 22.70 0.35
CA ASN A 149 1.71 21.67 0.37
C ASN A 149 1.42 21.21 1.81
N LYS A 150 0.30 21.68 2.37
CA LYS A 150 -0.11 21.38 3.74
C LYS A 150 -0.50 19.92 3.98
N SER A 151 -0.73 19.13 2.93
CA SER A 151 -1.03 17.70 3.06
C SER A 151 0.23 16.87 3.38
N PHE A 152 1.43 17.44 3.24
CA PHE A 152 2.67 16.78 3.60
C PHE A 152 3.09 17.07 5.05
N SER A 153 3.60 16.06 5.71
CA SER A 153 4.42 16.22 6.92
C SER A 153 5.78 16.84 6.58
N ARG A 154 6.51 17.33 7.58
CA ARG A 154 7.87 17.86 7.36
C ARG A 154 8.75 16.83 6.64
N ILE A 155 8.75 15.59 7.13
CA ILE A 155 9.20 14.40 6.42
C ILE A 155 7.98 13.52 6.29
N GLN A 156 7.59 13.18 5.06
CA GLN A 156 6.40 12.39 4.75
C GLN A 156 6.75 10.94 4.46
N THR A 157 7.81 10.73 3.71
CA THR A 157 8.31 9.41 3.33
C THR A 157 9.82 9.47 3.27
N THR A 158 10.46 8.44 3.80
CA THR A 158 11.91 8.25 3.71
C THR A 158 12.19 6.96 2.96
N PHE A 159 13.16 6.99 2.08
CA PHE A 159 13.76 5.82 1.47
C PHE A 159 15.16 5.68 2.05
N GLU A 160 15.46 4.52 2.62
CA GLU A 160 16.79 4.22 3.14
C GLU A 160 17.38 3.02 2.39
N TYR A 161 18.66 3.10 2.06
CA TYR A 161 19.37 1.99 1.46
C TYR A 161 19.93 1.07 2.55
N ASP A 162 19.45 -0.16 2.56
CA ASP A 162 19.98 -1.23 3.43
C ASP A 162 21.19 -1.88 2.77
N GLU A 163 22.37 -1.61 3.31
CA GLU A 163 23.64 -2.13 2.77
C GLU A 163 23.80 -3.63 2.97
N GLU A 164 23.22 -4.18 4.04
CA GLU A 164 23.31 -5.61 4.35
C GLU A 164 22.51 -6.44 3.33
N ASN A 165 21.30 -5.99 3.03
CA ASN A 165 20.40 -6.65 2.07
C ASN A 165 20.50 -6.10 0.65
N GLN A 166 21.27 -5.02 0.43
CA GLN A 166 21.44 -4.33 -0.86
C GLN A 166 20.10 -3.92 -1.49
N GLU A 167 19.20 -3.36 -0.68
CA GLU A 167 17.88 -2.96 -1.13
C GLU A 167 17.45 -1.62 -0.54
N TRP A 168 16.56 -0.91 -1.23
CA TRP A 168 15.91 0.27 -0.71
C TRP A 168 14.70 -0.11 0.14
N ILE A 169 14.52 0.61 1.25
CA ILE A 169 13.42 0.42 2.18
C ILE A 169 12.56 1.70 2.19
N ILE A 170 11.25 1.55 2.09
CA ILE A 170 10.29 2.65 2.20
C ILE A 170 9.78 2.73 3.64
N ILE A 171 9.86 3.91 4.23
CA ILE A 171 9.46 4.20 5.62
C ILE A 171 8.45 5.35 5.62
N ASP A 172 7.36 5.20 6.39
CA ASP A 172 6.43 6.30 6.64
C ASP A 172 7.02 7.31 7.62
N GLY A 173 7.16 8.56 7.17
CA GLY A 173 7.83 9.61 7.94
C GLY A 173 9.33 9.37 8.02
N SER A 174 9.82 9.12 9.22
CA SER A 174 11.21 8.76 9.54
C SER A 174 11.25 7.59 10.52
N ARG A 175 12.43 7.04 10.81
CA ARG A 175 12.59 5.97 11.81
C ARG A 175 12.07 6.34 13.20
N THR A 176 12.07 7.63 13.54
CA THR A 176 11.69 8.11 14.87
C THR A 176 10.28 8.67 14.95
N LYS A 177 9.67 9.00 13.81
CA LYS A 177 8.38 9.67 13.78
C LYS A 177 7.62 9.37 12.48
N SER A 178 6.41 8.81 12.62
CA SER A 178 5.48 8.65 11.51
C SER A 178 5.00 9.99 10.95
N SER A 179 4.64 9.97 9.69
CA SER A 179 3.95 11.10 9.06
C SER A 179 2.52 11.25 9.61
N THR A 180 1.91 12.42 9.42
CA THR A 180 0.55 12.68 9.89
C THR A 180 -0.49 11.92 9.07
N ASN A 181 -0.35 11.90 7.76
CA ASN A 181 -1.34 11.33 6.85
C ASN A 181 -1.00 9.91 6.41
N GLY A 182 0.21 9.43 6.70
CA GLY A 182 0.71 8.14 6.28
C GLY A 182 1.28 8.14 4.87
N THR A 183 2.13 7.16 4.62
CA THR A 183 2.58 6.77 3.29
C THR A 183 1.81 5.51 2.91
N TRP A 184 1.12 5.55 1.78
CA TRP A 184 0.25 4.49 1.32
C TRP A 184 0.85 3.81 0.11
N VAL A 185 0.92 2.50 0.10
CA VAL A 185 1.42 1.71 -1.03
C VAL A 185 0.24 1.09 -1.75
N PHE A 186 0.19 1.26 -3.07
CA PHE A 186 -0.80 0.60 -3.90
C PHE A 186 -0.53 -0.90 -3.94
N CYS A 187 -1.53 -1.67 -3.55
CA CYS A 187 -1.41 -3.11 -3.43
C CYS A 187 -1.50 -3.77 -4.82
N THR A 188 -0.36 -4.14 -5.39
CA THR A 188 -0.26 -4.88 -6.67
C THR A 188 0.02 -6.36 -6.48
N HIS A 189 0.49 -6.73 -5.29
CA HIS A 189 0.90 -8.07 -4.90
C HIS A 189 0.43 -8.38 -3.47
N SER A 190 0.87 -9.49 -2.90
CA SER A 190 0.52 -9.88 -1.53
C SER A 190 1.31 -9.09 -0.50
N PHE A 191 0.61 -8.48 0.45
CA PHE A 191 1.19 -7.82 1.62
C PHE A 191 0.90 -8.62 2.88
N PRO A 192 1.90 -8.88 3.74
CA PRO A 192 1.67 -9.52 5.01
C PRO A 192 0.82 -8.61 5.92
N ILE A 193 -0.23 -9.18 6.50
CA ILE A 193 -1.06 -8.44 7.44
C ILE A 193 -0.31 -8.30 8.76
N LYS A 194 -0.29 -7.08 9.27
CA LYS A 194 0.22 -6.75 10.60
C LYS A 194 -0.92 -6.28 11.49
N ASN A 195 -0.80 -6.51 12.78
CA ASN A 195 -1.81 -6.05 13.74
C ASN A 195 -1.99 -4.52 13.65
N LYS A 196 -3.24 -4.08 13.62
CA LYS A 196 -3.65 -2.67 13.41
C LYS A 196 -3.21 -2.08 12.06
N MET A 197 -3.16 -2.92 11.01
CA MET A 197 -2.87 -2.48 9.66
C MET A 197 -4.03 -1.68 9.10
N ASP A 198 -3.77 -0.47 8.64
CA ASP A 198 -4.75 0.35 7.93
C ASP A 198 -4.69 0.04 6.43
N VAL A 199 -5.84 -0.18 5.81
CA VAL A 199 -6.02 -0.29 4.37
C VAL A 199 -7.03 0.73 3.88
N GLU A 200 -6.82 1.27 2.68
CA GLU A 200 -7.76 2.18 2.03
C GLU A 200 -8.30 1.55 0.77
N ILE A 201 -9.62 1.50 0.67
CA ILE A 201 -10.34 0.90 -0.45
C ILE A 201 -11.31 1.94 -0.98
N LEU A 202 -11.07 2.45 -2.19
CA LEU A 202 -11.97 3.40 -2.82
C LEU A 202 -12.35 4.56 -1.86
N ASN A 203 -11.37 5.23 -1.27
CA ASN A 203 -11.54 6.31 -0.29
C ASN A 203 -12.20 5.90 1.06
N ASN A 204 -12.38 4.61 1.31
CA ASN A 204 -12.82 4.10 2.60
C ASN A 204 -11.65 3.46 3.33
N ARG A 205 -11.46 3.81 4.61
CA ARG A 205 -10.39 3.26 5.45
C ARG A 205 -10.93 2.18 6.34
N ILE A 206 -10.22 1.06 6.39
CA ILE A 206 -10.52 -0.11 7.22
C ILE A 206 -9.25 -0.43 8.00
N GLN A 207 -9.39 -0.70 9.29
CA GLN A 207 -8.29 -1.21 10.10
C GLN A 207 -8.46 -2.72 10.29
N ILE A 208 -7.41 -3.47 9.97
CA ILE A 208 -7.33 -4.91 10.20
C ILE A 208 -6.63 -5.11 11.54
N THR A 209 -7.31 -5.76 12.48
CA THR A 209 -6.78 -6.09 13.82
C THR A 209 -6.74 -7.60 13.99
N GLU A 210 -5.68 -8.08 14.62
CA GLU A 210 -5.54 -9.47 15.03
C GLU A 210 -6.01 -9.58 16.49
N GLU A 211 -7.03 -10.43 16.74
CA GLU A 211 -7.42 -10.80 18.09
C GLU A 211 -6.72 -12.09 18.50
N LEU A 212 -5.82 -12.02 19.45
CA LEU A 212 -5.30 -13.21 20.10
C LEU A 212 -6.39 -13.75 21.02
N LYS A 213 -6.95 -14.93 20.68
CA LYS A 213 -7.77 -15.66 21.66
C LYS A 213 -6.82 -16.16 22.76
N GLU A 214 -6.97 -15.64 23.96
CA GLU A 214 -6.36 -16.27 25.13
C GLU A 214 -6.88 -17.71 25.22
N LYS A 215 -5.95 -18.65 25.32
CA LYS A 215 -6.23 -20.08 25.47
C LYS A 215 -6.56 -20.38 26.92
#